data_d19522628f6e0527b88c3c914c126521
#
_entry.id   d19522628f6e0527b88c3c914c126521
#
_cell.length_a   1.000
_cell.length_b   1.000
_cell.length_c   1.000
_cell.angle_alpha   90.00
_cell.angle_beta   90.00
_cell.angle_gamma   90.00
#
_symmetry.space_group_name_H-M   'P 1'
#
loop_
_entity.id
_entity.type
_entity.pdbx_description
1 polymer ?
#
loop_
_entity_poly.entity_id
_entity_poly.type
_entity_poly.pdbx_seq_one_letter_code
_entity_poly.pdbx_strand_id
1 'polypeptide(L)'
;MSTKIIYDESIDIEMIKSKNVSVIGFGSQGHAHALNLNDSGVNVTVGLREDSSSFNRAKEMGLNVDNLENATKNADIVMLLLPDQLMADVYEKDIAPFMKDNSTLFFAHGFNIHFGEIVPREDISIAMIAPKGPGHLLRRTYEEGSGMPCLVAVEKDLSGNTKEMALSYALSLIHI
;
A
#
# COMPACT_ATOMS: atom_id res chain seq x y z
N MET A 1 -8.15 21.40 -10.96
CA MET A 1 -7.65 21.35 -9.56
C MET A 1 -6.19 21.71 -9.56
N SER A 2 -5.72 22.57 -8.65
CA SER A 2 -4.30 22.90 -8.52
C SER A 2 -3.62 21.80 -7.68
N THR A 3 -2.49 21.29 -8.15
CA THR A 3 -1.65 20.35 -7.38
C THR A 3 -1.06 21.11 -6.20
N LYS A 4 -1.24 20.57 -4.98
CA LYS A 4 -0.65 21.12 -3.76
C LYS A 4 0.61 20.33 -3.42
N ILE A 5 1.73 21.02 -3.20
CA ILE A 5 2.95 20.40 -2.66
C ILE A 5 2.78 20.34 -1.13
N ILE A 6 3.05 19.17 -0.55
CA ILE A 6 2.98 18.91 0.88
C ILE A 6 4.36 18.42 1.30
N TYR A 7 4.88 18.97 2.38
CA TYR A 7 6.17 18.61 2.97
C TYR A 7 5.95 17.77 4.24
N ASP A 8 6.92 16.96 4.58
CA ASP A 8 6.94 15.99 5.68
C ASP A 8 6.62 16.59 7.06
N GLU A 9 7.12 17.78 7.35
CA GLU A 9 6.92 18.48 8.64
C GLU A 9 5.46 18.62 9.09
N SER A 10 4.52 18.49 8.12
CA SER A 10 3.08 18.61 8.37
C SER A 10 2.36 17.27 8.45
N ILE A 11 3.08 16.14 8.36
CA ILE A 11 2.50 14.80 8.27
C ILE A 11 2.75 14.02 9.58
N ASP A 12 1.68 13.48 10.16
CA ASP A 12 1.78 12.61 11.34
C ASP A 12 2.05 11.16 10.93
N ILE A 13 3.27 10.68 11.16
CA ILE A 13 3.67 9.30 10.86
C ILE A 13 3.05 8.29 11.84
N GLU A 14 2.67 8.69 13.04
CA GLU A 14 2.10 7.79 14.04
C GLU A 14 0.72 7.27 13.60
N MET A 15 0.05 7.98 12.71
CA MET A 15 -1.22 7.57 12.15
C MET A 15 -1.12 6.21 11.43
N ILE A 16 -0.11 6.00 10.59
CA ILE A 16 0.09 4.73 9.88
C ILE A 16 0.65 3.63 10.78
N LYS A 17 1.50 3.98 11.75
CA LYS A 17 2.07 3.02 12.71
C LYS A 17 1.01 2.37 13.60
N SER A 18 -0.12 3.04 13.80
CA SER A 18 -1.26 2.51 14.55
C SER A 18 -2.10 1.47 13.78
N LYS A 19 -1.76 1.20 12.51
CA LYS A 19 -2.55 0.35 11.61
C LYS A 19 -1.84 -0.94 11.24
N ASN A 20 -2.64 -1.97 10.95
CA ASN A 20 -2.18 -3.18 10.29
C ASN A 20 -2.25 -2.97 8.77
N VAL A 21 -1.11 -3.00 8.11
CA VAL A 21 -1.01 -2.81 6.66
C VAL A 21 -0.73 -4.14 5.97
N SER A 22 -1.55 -4.50 5.00
CA SER A 22 -1.27 -5.62 4.09
C SER A 22 -0.76 -5.10 2.76
N VAL A 23 0.41 -5.59 2.33
CA VAL A 23 0.97 -5.33 1.01
C VAL A 23 0.75 -6.57 0.15
N ILE A 24 -0.15 -6.46 -0.83
CA ILE A 24 -0.49 -7.56 -1.74
C ILE A 24 0.42 -7.53 -2.95
N GLY A 25 1.27 -8.54 -3.06
CA GLY A 25 2.31 -8.65 -4.09
C GLY A 25 3.70 -8.25 -3.60
N PHE A 26 4.73 -8.87 -4.19
CA PHE A 26 6.13 -8.67 -3.82
C PHE A 26 7.04 -8.50 -5.05
N GLY A 27 6.52 -7.78 -6.04
CA GLY A 27 7.28 -7.29 -7.19
C GLY A 27 8.17 -6.10 -6.81
N SER A 28 8.60 -5.32 -7.80
CA SER A 28 9.49 -4.17 -7.57
C SER A 28 8.94 -3.16 -6.56
N GLN A 29 7.69 -2.75 -6.68
CA GLN A 29 7.06 -1.82 -5.74
C GLN A 29 6.72 -2.52 -4.42
N GLY A 30 6.12 -3.71 -4.44
CA GLY A 30 5.71 -4.42 -3.24
C GLY A 30 6.86 -4.72 -2.28
N HIS A 31 8.00 -5.12 -2.82
CA HIS A 31 9.25 -5.30 -2.06
C HIS A 31 9.67 -4.00 -1.34
N ALA A 32 9.73 -2.88 -2.07
CA ALA A 32 10.16 -1.60 -1.50
C ALA A 32 9.17 -1.08 -0.46
N HIS A 33 7.86 -1.11 -0.78
CA HIS A 33 6.82 -0.68 0.16
C HIS A 33 6.86 -1.49 1.45
N ALA A 34 6.88 -2.83 1.36
CA ALA A 34 6.86 -3.68 2.55
C ALA A 34 8.07 -3.45 3.46
N LEU A 35 9.28 -3.36 2.89
CA LEU A 35 10.48 -3.13 3.68
C LEU A 35 10.52 -1.72 4.28
N ASN A 36 10.22 -0.68 3.51
CA ASN A 36 10.27 0.69 4.01
C ASN A 36 9.26 0.92 5.13
N LEU A 37 8.03 0.41 4.97
CA LEU A 37 7.01 0.44 6.01
C LEU A 37 7.47 -0.28 7.29
N ASN A 38 8.01 -1.49 7.14
CA ASN A 38 8.51 -2.29 8.25
C ASN A 38 9.64 -1.57 8.99
N ASP A 39 10.61 -1.02 8.27
CA ASP A 39 11.73 -0.26 8.85
C ASP A 39 11.27 1.06 9.49
N SER A 40 10.15 1.62 9.03
CA SER A 40 9.49 2.79 9.64
C SER A 40 8.67 2.44 10.89
N GLY A 41 8.61 1.15 11.29
CA GLY A 41 7.89 0.70 12.47
C GLY A 41 6.39 0.46 12.27
N VAL A 42 5.93 0.30 11.02
CA VAL A 42 4.54 -0.05 10.70
C VAL A 42 4.36 -1.56 10.79
N ASN A 43 3.23 -2.03 11.30
CA ASN A 43 2.90 -3.44 11.31
C ASN A 43 2.47 -3.89 9.91
N VAL A 44 3.39 -4.56 9.21
CA VAL A 44 3.22 -4.98 7.81
C VAL A 44 3.10 -6.49 7.69
N THR A 45 2.14 -6.95 6.89
CA THR A 45 2.05 -8.32 6.41
C THR A 45 2.06 -8.33 4.87
N VAL A 46 2.92 -9.12 4.28
CA VAL A 46 2.93 -9.32 2.82
C VAL A 46 1.97 -10.45 2.47
N GLY A 47 0.96 -10.13 1.66
CA GLY A 47 -0.02 -11.10 1.16
C GLY A 47 0.45 -11.70 -0.16
N LEU A 48 0.67 -13.02 -0.20
CA LEU A 48 1.14 -13.74 -1.38
C LEU A 48 0.41 -15.09 -1.51
N ARG A 49 0.35 -15.61 -2.73
CA ARG A 49 -0.04 -16.99 -2.93
C ARG A 49 1.05 -17.92 -2.38
N GLU A 50 0.66 -19.02 -1.76
CA GLU A 50 1.60 -19.97 -1.13
C GLU A 50 2.59 -20.60 -2.13
N ASP A 51 2.17 -20.75 -3.39
CA ASP A 51 3.00 -21.25 -4.50
C ASP A 51 3.92 -20.18 -5.11
N SER A 52 3.86 -18.95 -4.62
CA SER A 52 4.68 -17.85 -5.13
C SER A 52 6.15 -18.04 -4.76
N SER A 53 7.04 -17.92 -5.75
CA SER A 53 8.50 -17.89 -5.51
C SER A 53 8.95 -16.75 -4.59
N SER A 54 8.14 -15.70 -4.46
CA SER A 54 8.40 -14.57 -3.57
C SER A 54 8.05 -14.84 -2.10
N PHE A 55 7.30 -15.90 -1.80
CA PHE A 55 6.83 -16.20 -0.45
C PHE A 55 8.01 -16.43 0.53
N ASN A 56 8.92 -17.32 0.17
CA ASN A 56 10.11 -17.58 0.98
C ASN A 56 11.07 -16.38 0.99
N ARG A 57 11.25 -15.73 -0.15
CA ARG A 57 12.11 -14.54 -0.27
C ARG A 57 11.68 -13.43 0.69
N ALA A 58 10.38 -13.13 0.80
CA ALA A 58 9.89 -12.11 1.71
C ALA A 58 10.12 -12.51 3.19
N LYS A 59 9.95 -13.79 3.53
CA LYS A 59 10.27 -14.31 4.88
C LYS A 59 11.75 -14.20 5.22
N GLU A 60 12.64 -14.56 4.29
CA GLU A 60 14.09 -14.44 4.46
C GLU A 60 14.55 -12.99 4.70
N MET A 61 13.76 -12.01 4.22
CA MET A 61 13.99 -10.59 4.46
C MET A 61 13.39 -10.09 5.79
N GLY A 62 12.89 -10.99 6.64
CA GLY A 62 12.36 -10.66 7.97
C GLY A 62 10.93 -10.12 7.99
N LEU A 63 10.20 -10.20 6.89
CA LEU A 63 8.82 -9.73 6.82
C LEU A 63 7.82 -10.80 7.28
N ASN A 64 6.71 -10.36 7.85
CA ASN A 64 5.56 -11.23 8.05
C ASN A 64 4.92 -11.53 6.70
N VAL A 65 4.69 -12.81 6.41
CA VAL A 65 4.09 -13.26 5.14
C VAL A 65 2.97 -14.23 5.42
N ASP A 66 1.84 -14.01 4.78
CA ASP A 66 0.67 -14.89 4.86
C ASP A 66 0.03 -15.05 3.47
N ASN A 67 -0.94 -15.95 3.36
CA ASN A 67 -1.77 -16.04 2.17
C ASN A 67 -2.65 -14.79 2.01
N LEU A 68 -3.24 -14.60 0.82
CA LEU A 68 -4.00 -13.40 0.49
C LEU A 68 -5.19 -13.18 1.45
N GLU A 69 -5.92 -14.24 1.78
CA GLU A 69 -7.07 -14.19 2.66
C GLU A 69 -6.69 -13.70 4.07
N ASN A 70 -5.72 -14.36 4.72
CA ASN A 70 -5.32 -14.04 6.08
C ASN A 70 -4.68 -12.65 6.19
N ALA A 71 -3.81 -12.29 5.22
CA ALA A 71 -3.21 -10.97 5.16
C ALA A 71 -4.29 -9.88 5.03
N THR A 72 -5.32 -10.11 4.23
CA THR A 72 -6.42 -9.16 4.02
C THR A 72 -7.34 -9.05 5.24
N LYS A 73 -7.75 -10.18 5.84
CA LYS A 73 -8.66 -10.19 7.01
C LYS A 73 -8.14 -9.40 8.21
N ASN A 74 -6.84 -9.38 8.39
CA ASN A 74 -6.21 -8.72 9.53
C ASN A 74 -5.87 -7.25 9.26
N ALA A 75 -5.94 -6.80 8.00
CA ALA A 75 -5.53 -5.48 7.61
C ALA A 75 -6.59 -4.40 7.88
N ASP A 76 -6.15 -3.22 8.29
CA ASP A 76 -6.92 -1.99 8.29
C ASP A 76 -6.73 -1.24 6.97
N ILE A 77 -5.57 -1.48 6.32
CA ILE A 77 -5.19 -0.93 5.03
C ILE A 77 -4.65 -2.06 4.15
N VAL A 78 -5.16 -2.15 2.93
CA VAL A 78 -4.68 -3.08 1.91
C VAL A 78 -4.07 -2.27 0.77
N MET A 79 -2.77 -2.46 0.50
CA MET A 79 -2.06 -1.88 -0.64
C MET A 79 -1.91 -2.93 -1.74
N LEU A 80 -2.57 -2.72 -2.88
CA LEU A 80 -2.51 -3.60 -4.04
C LEU A 80 -1.34 -3.23 -4.96
N LEU A 81 -0.36 -4.14 -5.07
CA LEU A 81 0.86 -3.97 -5.87
C LEU A 81 1.09 -5.17 -6.80
N LEU A 82 0.05 -5.53 -7.51
CA LEU A 82 0.05 -6.56 -8.54
C LEU A 82 0.16 -5.93 -9.93
N PRO A 83 0.51 -6.71 -10.97
CA PRO A 83 0.36 -6.27 -12.36
C PRO A 83 -1.09 -5.88 -12.66
N ASP A 84 -1.30 -4.75 -13.36
CA ASP A 84 -2.62 -4.17 -13.60
C ASP A 84 -3.62 -5.17 -14.19
N GLN A 85 -3.18 -6.03 -15.12
CA GLN A 85 -4.01 -7.02 -15.79
C GLN A 85 -4.48 -8.18 -14.88
N LEU A 86 -3.86 -8.38 -13.73
CA LEU A 86 -4.25 -9.41 -12.77
C LEU A 86 -5.02 -8.84 -11.57
N MET A 87 -4.95 -7.53 -11.42
CA MET A 87 -5.37 -6.86 -10.19
C MET A 87 -6.88 -6.96 -9.96
N ALA A 88 -7.69 -6.83 -11.01
CA ALA A 88 -9.14 -6.92 -10.93
C ALA A 88 -9.61 -8.31 -10.48
N ASP A 89 -9.12 -9.35 -11.12
CA ASP A 89 -9.46 -10.74 -10.78
C ASP A 89 -9.08 -11.11 -9.34
N VAL A 90 -7.87 -10.72 -8.92
CA VAL A 90 -7.39 -11.00 -7.56
C VAL A 90 -8.17 -10.17 -6.54
N TYR A 91 -8.47 -8.91 -6.84
CA TYR A 91 -9.29 -8.08 -5.97
C TYR A 91 -10.66 -8.71 -5.74
N GLU A 92 -11.36 -9.09 -6.79
CA GLU A 92 -12.72 -9.61 -6.71
C GLU A 92 -12.78 -10.96 -5.95
N LYS A 93 -11.82 -11.86 -6.23
CA LYS A 93 -11.85 -13.24 -5.71
C LYS A 93 -11.19 -13.40 -4.35
N ASP A 94 -10.05 -12.74 -4.15
CA ASP A 94 -9.13 -13.06 -3.06
C ASP A 94 -8.98 -11.91 -2.04
N ILE A 95 -9.45 -10.70 -2.35
CA ILE A 95 -9.27 -9.52 -1.49
C ILE A 95 -10.62 -8.97 -1.01
N ALA A 96 -11.48 -8.55 -1.91
CA ALA A 96 -12.74 -7.88 -1.56
C ALA A 96 -13.61 -8.66 -0.58
N PRO A 97 -13.76 -10.01 -0.68
CA PRO A 97 -14.57 -10.78 0.26
C PRO A 97 -14.04 -10.80 1.69
N PHE A 98 -12.74 -10.53 1.87
CA PHE A 98 -12.04 -10.64 3.14
C PHE A 98 -11.65 -9.30 3.76
N MET A 99 -11.82 -8.18 3.04
CA MET A 99 -11.56 -6.86 3.59
C MET A 99 -12.53 -6.54 4.74
N LYS A 100 -12.01 -5.92 5.79
CA LYS A 100 -12.83 -5.38 6.89
C LYS A 100 -13.74 -4.25 6.38
N ASP A 101 -14.91 -4.13 6.98
CA ASP A 101 -15.76 -2.95 6.80
C ASP A 101 -15.02 -1.69 7.26
N ASN A 102 -15.20 -0.59 6.55
CA ASN A 102 -14.53 0.69 6.79
C ASN A 102 -12.98 0.64 6.69
N SER A 103 -12.42 -0.41 6.09
CA SER A 103 -10.99 -0.46 5.78
C SER A 103 -10.64 0.44 4.59
N THR A 104 -9.35 0.54 4.29
CA THR A 104 -8.87 1.38 3.19
C THR A 104 -8.14 0.55 2.15
N LEU A 105 -8.45 0.77 0.88
CA LEU A 105 -7.77 0.18 -0.26
C LEU A 105 -6.86 1.21 -0.92
N PHE A 106 -5.57 0.90 -1.00
CA PHE A 106 -4.56 1.73 -1.64
C PHE A 106 -4.02 1.10 -2.93
N PHE A 107 -3.69 1.96 -3.87
CA PHE A 107 -3.05 1.63 -5.15
C PHE A 107 -1.81 2.49 -5.36
N ALA A 108 -0.82 1.98 -6.11
CA ALA A 108 0.31 2.79 -6.57
C ALA A 108 0.10 3.35 -8.00
N HIS A 109 -0.98 2.95 -8.66
CA HIS A 109 -1.37 3.42 -9.99
C HIS A 109 -2.90 3.50 -10.12
N GLY A 110 -3.40 4.54 -10.75
CA GLY A 110 -4.85 4.79 -10.83
C GLY A 110 -5.58 4.04 -11.94
N PHE A 111 -4.91 3.21 -12.75
CA PHE A 111 -5.47 2.59 -13.95
C PHE A 111 -6.77 1.82 -13.67
N ASN A 112 -6.71 0.85 -12.79
CA ASN A 112 -7.84 -0.05 -12.51
C ASN A 112 -9.08 0.67 -11.96
N ILE A 113 -8.88 1.75 -11.19
CA ILE A 113 -9.97 2.57 -10.67
C ILE A 113 -10.49 3.53 -11.74
N HIS A 114 -9.59 4.21 -12.45
CA HIS A 114 -9.96 5.20 -13.45
C HIS A 114 -10.74 4.61 -14.63
N PHE A 115 -10.35 3.43 -15.09
CA PHE A 115 -11.01 2.74 -16.20
C PHE A 115 -12.14 1.78 -15.77
N GLY A 116 -12.42 1.69 -14.46
CA GLY A 116 -13.51 0.86 -13.95
C GLY A 116 -13.26 -0.65 -14.05
N GLU A 117 -11.98 -1.06 -14.19
CA GLU A 117 -11.60 -2.48 -14.18
C GLU A 117 -11.81 -3.11 -12.79
N ILE A 118 -11.65 -2.31 -11.75
CA ILE A 118 -12.04 -2.65 -10.37
C ILE A 118 -13.19 -1.75 -9.96
N VAL A 119 -14.29 -2.38 -9.54
CA VAL A 119 -15.41 -1.73 -8.85
C VAL A 119 -15.25 -2.00 -7.35
N PRO A 120 -14.72 -1.05 -6.58
CA PRO A 120 -14.48 -1.28 -5.17
C PRO A 120 -15.79 -1.38 -4.37
N ARG A 121 -15.74 -2.09 -3.25
CA ARG A 121 -16.83 -2.13 -2.28
C ARG A 121 -17.24 -0.72 -1.86
N GLU A 122 -18.52 -0.54 -1.55
CA GLU A 122 -19.06 0.77 -1.18
C GLU A 122 -18.66 1.20 0.25
N ASP A 123 -18.33 0.26 1.10
CA ASP A 123 -18.02 0.43 2.52
C ASP A 123 -16.54 0.59 2.84
N ILE A 124 -15.69 0.88 1.84
CA ILE A 124 -14.25 1.12 2.03
C ILE A 124 -13.80 2.46 1.47
N SER A 125 -12.75 3.02 2.06
CA SER A 125 -12.05 4.21 1.54
C SER A 125 -11.04 3.82 0.45
N ILE A 126 -10.75 4.73 -0.48
CA ILE A 126 -9.88 4.46 -1.63
C ILE A 126 -8.94 5.63 -1.87
N ALA A 127 -7.64 5.33 -1.96
CA ALA A 127 -6.64 6.32 -2.35
C ALA A 127 -5.51 5.72 -3.17
N MET A 128 -4.75 6.60 -3.81
CA MET A 128 -3.54 6.28 -4.55
C MET A 128 -2.33 6.88 -3.84
N ILE A 129 -1.28 6.07 -3.70
CA ILE A 129 0.04 6.50 -3.23
C ILE A 129 1.06 6.01 -4.25
N ALA A 130 1.61 6.93 -5.05
CA ALA A 130 2.41 6.61 -6.22
C ALA A 130 3.80 7.27 -6.16
N PRO A 131 4.81 6.60 -5.57
CA PRO A 131 6.20 7.05 -5.63
C PRO A 131 6.66 7.18 -7.09
N LYS A 132 7.42 8.22 -7.40
CA LYS A 132 7.85 8.54 -8.77
C LYS A 132 9.21 7.94 -9.10
N GLY A 133 9.33 6.63 -8.97
CA GLY A 133 10.52 5.88 -9.33
C GLY A 133 10.33 4.37 -9.25
N PRO A 134 11.23 3.58 -9.83
CA PRO A 134 11.19 2.13 -9.71
C PRO A 134 11.44 1.68 -8.26
N GLY A 135 10.86 0.54 -7.86
CA GLY A 135 10.88 0.10 -6.48
C GLY A 135 12.29 -0.08 -5.89
N HIS A 136 13.26 -0.58 -6.67
CA HIS A 136 14.63 -0.70 -6.21
C HIS A 136 15.29 0.66 -5.90
N LEU A 137 14.92 1.70 -6.64
CA LEU A 137 15.38 3.06 -6.37
C LEU A 137 14.67 3.63 -5.12
N LEU A 138 13.36 3.41 -4.97
CA LEU A 138 12.62 3.78 -3.78
C LEU A 138 13.26 3.18 -2.52
N ARG A 139 13.60 1.88 -2.55
CA ARG A 139 14.25 1.21 -1.42
C ARG A 139 15.63 1.80 -1.13
N ARG A 140 16.48 1.94 -2.14
CA ARG A 140 17.83 2.51 -1.98
C ARG A 140 17.78 3.93 -1.42
N THR A 141 16.92 4.78 -1.97
CA THR A 141 16.78 6.17 -1.53
C THR A 141 16.35 6.25 -0.06
N TYR A 142 15.45 5.35 0.36
CA TYR A 142 15.06 5.22 1.76
C TYR A 142 16.25 4.82 2.66
N GLU A 143 17.03 3.81 2.27
CA GLU A 143 18.22 3.34 3.02
C GLU A 143 19.30 4.42 3.13
N GLU A 144 19.39 5.30 2.15
CA GLU A 144 20.30 6.47 2.13
C GLU A 144 19.77 7.65 2.99
N GLY A 145 18.60 7.52 3.62
CA GLY A 145 17.97 8.59 4.40
C GLY A 145 17.46 9.74 3.55
N SER A 146 17.12 9.48 2.30
CA SER A 146 16.62 10.45 1.33
C SER A 146 15.21 10.11 0.90
N GLY A 147 14.53 11.05 0.25
CA GLY A 147 13.15 10.90 -0.19
C GLY A 147 12.98 10.89 -1.71
N MET A 148 11.80 10.48 -2.12
CA MET A 148 11.37 10.45 -3.51
C MET A 148 10.01 11.14 -3.63
N PRO A 149 9.76 11.99 -4.66
CA PRO A 149 8.45 12.57 -4.86
C PRO A 149 7.37 11.49 -4.97
N CYS A 150 6.26 11.68 -4.28
CA CYS A 150 5.13 10.77 -4.27
C CYS A 150 3.84 11.51 -4.60
N LEU A 151 3.01 10.98 -5.50
CA LEU A 151 1.67 11.50 -5.72
C LEU A 151 0.69 10.81 -4.80
N VAL A 152 -0.17 11.62 -4.16
CA VAL A 152 -1.28 11.15 -3.35
C VAL A 152 -2.59 11.70 -3.92
N ALA A 153 -3.57 10.82 -4.11
CA ALA A 153 -4.91 11.17 -4.53
C ALA A 153 -5.93 10.34 -3.76
N VAL A 154 -7.05 10.95 -3.39
CA VAL A 154 -8.17 10.27 -2.72
C VAL A 154 -9.32 10.18 -3.70
N GLU A 155 -9.79 8.97 -3.96
CA GLU A 155 -10.98 8.70 -4.78
C GLU A 155 -12.23 8.67 -3.91
N LYS A 156 -12.15 8.01 -2.75
CA LYS A 156 -13.28 7.85 -1.83
C LYS A 156 -12.82 7.96 -0.39
N ASP A 157 -13.46 8.82 0.37
CA ASP A 157 -13.17 9.04 1.79
C ASP A 157 -14.43 8.80 2.64
N LEU A 158 -14.48 7.66 3.31
CA LEU A 158 -15.55 7.32 4.25
C LEU A 158 -15.21 7.70 5.69
N SER A 159 -13.94 7.72 6.01
CA SER A 159 -13.43 7.92 7.37
C SER A 159 -13.26 9.41 7.72
N GLY A 160 -13.22 10.29 6.71
CA GLY A 160 -12.93 11.72 6.85
C GLY A 160 -11.43 12.02 7.06
N ASN A 161 -10.57 10.98 7.02
CA ASN A 161 -9.12 11.12 7.22
C ASN A 161 -8.27 10.28 6.25
N THR A 162 -8.86 9.82 5.15
CA THR A 162 -8.16 8.97 4.16
C THR A 162 -6.95 9.68 3.56
N LYS A 163 -7.04 10.99 3.37
CA LYS A 163 -5.92 11.78 2.85
C LYS A 163 -4.74 11.82 3.81
N GLU A 164 -5.00 12.09 5.07
CA GLU A 164 -3.99 12.14 6.13
C GLU A 164 -3.34 10.76 6.29
N MET A 165 -4.13 9.69 6.23
CA MET A 165 -3.66 8.32 6.25
C MET A 165 -2.75 8.00 5.04
N ALA A 166 -3.15 8.43 3.84
CA ALA A 166 -2.36 8.23 2.63
C ALA A 166 -1.04 9.04 2.66
N LEU A 167 -1.06 10.23 3.23
CA LEU A 167 0.15 11.03 3.45
C LEU A 167 1.08 10.37 4.48
N SER A 168 0.54 9.88 5.59
CA SER A 168 1.29 9.14 6.62
C SER A 168 1.94 7.87 6.04
N TYR A 169 1.19 7.12 5.21
CA TYR A 169 1.74 5.99 4.47
C TYR A 169 2.87 6.43 3.51
N ALA A 170 2.65 7.50 2.73
CA ALA A 170 3.66 8.01 1.80
C ALA A 170 4.95 8.41 2.55
N LEU A 171 4.84 9.10 3.68
CA LEU A 171 5.98 9.49 4.51
C LEU A 171 6.80 8.27 4.98
N SER A 172 6.14 7.19 5.38
CA SER A 172 6.80 5.95 5.80
C SER A 172 7.54 5.21 4.67
N LEU A 173 7.24 5.55 3.41
CA LEU A 173 7.94 5.00 2.25
C LEU A 173 9.18 5.78 1.85
N ILE A 174 9.19 7.07 2.10
CA ILE A 174 10.15 7.99 1.47
C ILE A 174 11.15 8.58 2.46
N HIS A 175 10.99 8.37 3.75
CA HIS A 175 11.92 8.74 4.82
C HIS A 175 12.54 10.16 4.62
N ILE A 176 11.71 11.18 4.52
CA ILE A 176 12.14 12.58 4.46
C ILE A 176 12.00 13.23 5.81
#